data_c4dbcbfe45e7b7643a12955f70bb0f56
#
_entry.id   c4dbcbfe45e7b7643a12955f70bb0f56
#
_cell.length_a   1.000
_cell.length_b   1.000
_cell.length_c   1.000
_cell.angle_alpha   90.00
_cell.angle_beta   90.00
_cell.angle_gamma   90.00
#
_symmetry.space_group_name_H-M   'P 1'
#
loop_
_entity.id
_entity.type
_entity.pdbx_description
1 polymer ?
#
loop_
_entity_poly.entity_id
_entity_poly.type
_entity_poly.pdbx_seq_one_letter_code
_entity_poly.pdbx_strand_id
1 'polypeptide(L)'
;MEKLLNEQVVGQLKRAFADLTNPVQILFFGSKEGCDYCGETQQLLTEISMVDARVSLSVHDLKEDAVLASQYRVDKVPAIVIASKNGGQIVDLGVQFAGIPAGYEFSTLITDIIYASKQATGLGAATREFLRTLTQPLHLQVFVTPT
;
A
#
# COMPACT_ATOMS: atom_id res chain seq x y z
N MET A 1 13.45 -4.93 19.27
CA MET A 1 13.61 -5.24 17.84
C MET A 1 14.33 -4.08 17.18
N GLU A 2 15.33 -4.38 16.39
CA GLU A 2 16.07 -3.35 15.68
C GLU A 2 15.15 -2.67 14.65
N LYS A 3 15.24 -1.33 14.55
CA LYS A 3 14.41 -0.58 13.60
C LYS A 3 14.88 -0.83 12.17
N LEU A 4 13.95 -1.04 11.25
CA LEU A 4 14.23 -1.16 9.81
C LEU A 4 14.47 0.22 9.17
N LEU A 5 13.75 1.23 9.63
CA LEU A 5 13.88 2.59 9.12
C LEU A 5 14.85 3.40 9.99
N ASN A 6 15.96 3.84 9.40
CA ASN A 6 16.89 4.75 10.06
C ASN A 6 16.30 6.17 10.17
N GLU A 7 16.91 7.01 11.00
CA GLU A 7 16.44 8.38 11.26
C GLU A 7 16.36 9.26 10.01
N GLN A 8 17.26 9.05 9.05
CA GLN A 8 17.28 9.78 7.79
C GLN A 8 16.03 9.44 6.96
N VAL A 9 15.71 8.16 6.83
CA VAL A 9 14.51 7.69 6.10
C VAL A 9 13.23 8.18 6.81
N VAL A 10 13.17 8.07 8.13
CA VAL A 10 12.04 8.61 8.91
C VAL A 10 11.86 10.11 8.67
N GLY A 11 12.96 10.87 8.62
CA GLY A 11 12.94 12.30 8.30
C GLY A 11 12.43 12.60 6.88
N GLN A 12 12.78 11.75 5.90
CA GLN A 12 12.28 11.86 4.53
C GLN A 12 10.78 11.54 4.47
N LEU A 13 10.33 10.47 5.16
CA LEU A 13 8.92 10.12 5.25
C LEU A 13 8.08 11.22 5.89
N LYS A 14 8.55 11.83 6.97
CA LYS A 14 7.85 12.97 7.60
C LYS A 14 7.64 14.13 6.62
N ARG A 15 8.64 14.44 5.80
CA ARG A 15 8.53 15.48 4.77
C ARG A 15 7.55 15.07 3.67
N ALA A 16 7.62 13.84 3.20
CA ALA A 16 6.70 13.32 2.17
C ALA A 16 5.25 13.28 2.67
N PHE A 17 5.03 12.89 3.92
CA PHE A 17 3.69 12.80 4.53
C PHE A 17 3.13 14.17 4.95
N ALA A 18 3.92 15.24 4.93
CA ALA A 18 3.38 16.58 5.09
C ALA A 18 2.32 16.92 4.03
N ASP A 19 2.42 16.30 2.85
CA ASP A 19 1.48 16.46 1.73
C ASP A 19 0.20 15.61 1.83
N LEU A 20 0.06 14.74 2.83
CA LEU A 20 -1.16 13.97 3.03
C LEU A 20 -2.35 14.91 3.32
N THR A 21 -3.51 14.61 2.74
CA THR A 21 -4.74 15.39 2.93
C THR A 21 -5.80 14.58 3.70
N ASN A 22 -6.04 13.34 3.30
CA ASN A 22 -7.02 12.46 3.92
C ASN A 22 -6.34 11.24 4.56
N PRO A 23 -7.00 10.61 5.54
CA PRO A 23 -6.49 9.38 6.12
C PRO A 23 -6.37 8.25 5.10
N VAL A 24 -5.35 7.41 5.30
CA VAL A 24 -5.06 6.22 4.49
C VAL A 24 -5.09 4.99 5.39
N GLN A 25 -5.65 3.91 4.88
CA GLN A 25 -5.63 2.61 5.52
C GLN A 25 -4.70 1.67 4.77
N ILE A 26 -3.72 1.14 5.45
CA ILE A 26 -2.91 0.02 4.99
C ILE A 26 -3.50 -1.26 5.59
N LEU A 27 -3.85 -2.23 4.74
CA LEU A 27 -4.22 -3.57 5.19
C LEU A 27 -3.06 -4.50 4.83
N PHE A 28 -2.48 -5.12 5.84
CA PHE A 28 -1.45 -6.12 5.67
C PHE A 28 -2.06 -7.50 5.85
N PHE A 29 -1.81 -8.39 4.91
CA PHE A 29 -2.19 -9.80 4.98
C PHE A 29 -0.93 -10.63 5.08
N GLY A 30 -0.80 -11.34 6.19
CA GLY A 30 0.29 -12.26 6.47
C GLY A 30 -0.19 -13.68 6.70
N SER A 31 0.71 -14.54 7.10
CA SER A 31 0.43 -15.89 7.58
C SER A 31 1.34 -16.21 8.76
N LYS A 32 0.81 -16.95 9.71
CA LYS A 32 1.59 -17.47 10.86
C LYS A 32 2.58 -18.55 10.45
N GLU A 33 2.32 -19.21 9.33
CA GLU A 33 3.14 -20.31 8.82
C GLU A 33 3.45 -20.11 7.33
N GLY A 34 4.65 -20.52 6.93
CA GLY A 34 5.04 -20.55 5.52
C GLY A 34 5.19 -19.18 4.84
N CYS A 35 5.57 -18.15 5.62
CA CYS A 35 5.78 -16.81 5.08
C CYS A 35 7.10 -16.23 5.61
N ASP A 36 8.16 -16.34 4.84
CA ASP A 36 9.50 -15.94 5.26
C ASP A 36 9.66 -14.44 5.52
N TYR A 37 8.92 -13.59 4.80
CA TYR A 37 9.02 -12.13 4.87
C TYR A 37 7.83 -11.43 5.55
N CYS A 38 6.88 -12.18 6.12
CA CYS A 38 5.71 -11.57 6.76
C CYS A 38 6.08 -10.72 7.99
N GLY A 39 7.00 -11.21 8.80
CA GLY A 39 7.45 -10.48 9.99
C GLY A 39 8.14 -9.16 9.65
N GLU A 40 9.07 -9.17 8.70
CA GLU A 40 9.79 -7.98 8.26
C GLU A 40 8.86 -6.99 7.56
N THR A 41 7.94 -7.48 6.73
CA THR A 41 6.95 -6.65 6.05
C THR A 41 6.03 -5.97 7.06
N GLN A 42 5.51 -6.71 8.03
CA GLN A 42 4.66 -6.15 9.08
C GLN A 42 5.40 -5.11 9.92
N GLN A 43 6.65 -5.37 10.26
CA GLN A 43 7.48 -4.41 10.99
C GLN A 43 7.68 -3.13 10.20
N LEU A 44 8.04 -3.25 8.90
CA LEU A 44 8.21 -2.10 8.01
C LEU A 44 6.95 -1.23 7.96
N LEU A 45 5.79 -1.86 7.76
CA LEU A 45 4.51 -1.14 7.69
C LEU A 45 4.12 -0.51 9.03
N THR A 46 4.45 -1.16 10.13
CA THR A 46 4.25 -0.60 11.48
C THR A 46 5.09 0.65 11.66
N GLU A 47 6.37 0.62 11.30
CA GLU A 47 7.25 1.79 11.41
C GLU A 47 6.78 2.94 10.50
N ILE A 48 6.30 2.65 9.27
CA ILE A 48 5.71 3.64 8.36
C ILE A 48 4.46 4.28 8.98
N SER A 49 3.55 3.47 9.53
CA SER A 49 2.30 3.98 10.13
C SER A 49 2.52 4.85 11.36
N MET A 50 3.64 4.67 12.06
CA MET A 50 4.02 5.50 13.22
C MET A 50 4.54 6.89 12.84
N VAL A 51 4.85 7.12 11.55
CA VAL A 51 5.41 8.41 11.10
C VAL A 51 4.35 9.52 11.08
N ASP A 52 3.10 9.18 10.73
CA ASP A 52 2.01 10.14 10.63
C ASP A 52 0.67 9.50 11.04
N ALA A 53 -0.09 10.18 11.90
CA ALA A 53 -1.36 9.67 12.43
C ALA A 53 -2.46 9.47 11.37
N ARG A 54 -2.29 10.04 10.17
CA ARG A 54 -3.21 9.83 9.04
C ARG A 54 -2.99 8.50 8.33
N VAL A 55 -1.89 7.81 8.60
CA VAL A 55 -1.58 6.48 8.06
C VAL A 55 -1.88 5.43 9.12
N SER A 56 -2.90 4.62 8.91
CA SER A 56 -3.29 3.54 9.82
C SER A 56 -2.98 2.17 9.20
N LEU A 57 -2.62 1.22 10.06
CA LEU A 57 -2.31 -0.17 9.68
C LEU A 57 -3.29 -1.12 10.36
N SER A 58 -3.83 -2.07 9.61
CA SER A 58 -4.48 -3.27 10.14
C SER A 58 -3.76 -4.52 9.67
N VAL A 59 -3.63 -5.47 10.57
CA VAL A 59 -2.91 -6.74 10.34
C VAL A 59 -3.91 -7.88 10.32
N HIS A 60 -3.86 -8.68 9.28
CA HIS A 60 -4.78 -9.78 9.01
C HIS A 60 -4.01 -11.06 8.69
N ASP A 61 -4.59 -12.20 9.02
CA ASP A 61 -4.10 -13.50 8.58
C ASP A 61 -4.91 -13.96 7.35
N LEU A 62 -4.22 -14.41 6.30
CA LEU A 62 -4.85 -14.79 5.03
C LEU A 62 -5.92 -15.89 5.20
N LYS A 63 -5.71 -16.81 6.13
CA LYS A 63 -6.63 -17.93 6.37
C LYS A 63 -7.73 -17.56 7.36
N GLU A 64 -7.37 -16.90 8.46
CA GLU A 64 -8.32 -16.52 9.52
C GLU A 64 -9.29 -15.43 9.01
N ASP A 65 -8.79 -14.48 8.19
CA ASP A 65 -9.55 -13.37 7.62
C ASP A 65 -9.92 -13.62 6.14
N ALA A 66 -10.17 -14.87 5.75
CA ALA A 66 -10.37 -15.26 4.35
C ALA A 66 -11.49 -14.48 3.62
N VAL A 67 -12.55 -14.08 4.33
CA VAL A 67 -13.63 -13.25 3.76
C VAL A 67 -13.11 -11.88 3.38
N LEU A 68 -12.33 -11.24 4.26
CA LEU A 68 -11.72 -9.94 4.00
C LEU A 68 -10.67 -10.03 2.89
N ALA A 69 -9.83 -11.07 2.92
CA ALA A 69 -8.84 -11.33 1.87
C ALA A 69 -9.51 -11.47 0.49
N SER A 70 -10.61 -12.21 0.41
CA SER A 70 -11.39 -12.35 -0.82
C SER A 70 -12.00 -11.02 -1.29
N GLN A 71 -12.48 -10.19 -0.37
CA GLN A 71 -13.01 -8.86 -0.69
C GLN A 71 -11.97 -7.99 -1.38
N TYR A 72 -10.72 -8.04 -0.93
CA TYR A 72 -9.60 -7.31 -1.52
C TYR A 72 -8.85 -8.11 -2.60
N ARG A 73 -9.32 -9.31 -2.96
CA ARG A 73 -8.70 -10.19 -3.98
C ARG A 73 -7.25 -10.55 -3.64
N VAL A 74 -6.98 -10.73 -2.35
CA VAL A 74 -5.68 -11.17 -1.85
C VAL A 74 -5.64 -12.69 -1.82
N ASP A 75 -4.67 -13.29 -2.51
CA ASP A 75 -4.51 -14.75 -2.67
C ASP A 75 -3.13 -15.27 -2.26
N LYS A 76 -2.22 -14.38 -1.86
CA LYS A 76 -0.84 -14.72 -1.48
C LYS A 76 -0.34 -13.82 -0.36
N VAL A 77 0.73 -14.23 0.31
CA VAL A 77 1.36 -13.50 1.42
C VAL A 77 2.88 -13.38 1.24
N PRO A 78 3.51 -12.33 1.76
CA PRO A 78 2.89 -11.14 2.35
C PRO A 78 2.18 -10.31 1.27
N ALA A 79 1.04 -9.71 1.62
CA ALA A 79 0.34 -8.79 0.74
C ALA A 79 -0.01 -7.49 1.47
N ILE A 80 0.02 -6.40 0.73
CA ILE A 80 -0.27 -5.06 1.23
C ILE A 80 -1.34 -4.45 0.34
N VAL A 81 -2.41 -3.96 0.94
CA VAL A 81 -3.46 -3.20 0.24
C VAL A 81 -3.42 -1.76 0.73
N ILE A 82 -3.37 -0.81 -0.20
CA ILE A 82 -3.47 0.62 0.10
C ILE A 82 -4.89 1.07 -0.24
N ALA A 83 -5.57 1.61 0.76
CA ALA A 83 -6.95 2.08 0.63
C ALA A 83 -7.09 3.51 1.17
N SER A 84 -8.01 4.28 0.63
CA SER A 84 -8.36 5.57 1.22
C SER A 84 -9.37 5.37 2.36
N LYS A 85 -9.43 6.34 3.27
CA LYS A 85 -10.36 6.32 4.40
C LYS A 85 -11.19 7.59 4.40
N ASN A 86 -12.48 7.44 4.10
CA ASN A 86 -13.43 8.55 4.01
C ASN A 86 -14.52 8.40 5.06
N GLY A 87 -14.58 9.34 6.02
CA GLY A 87 -15.62 9.33 7.05
C GLY A 87 -15.69 8.02 7.85
N GLY A 88 -14.56 7.34 8.05
CA GLY A 88 -14.48 6.04 8.72
C GLY A 88 -14.67 4.83 7.81
N GLN A 89 -15.11 5.02 6.55
CA GLN A 89 -15.20 3.94 5.57
C GLN A 89 -13.87 3.74 4.83
N ILE A 90 -13.50 2.48 4.66
CA ILE A 90 -12.33 2.08 3.86
C ILE A 90 -12.79 1.89 2.41
N VAL A 91 -12.14 2.60 1.49
CA VAL A 91 -12.43 2.53 0.06
C VAL A 91 -11.27 1.84 -0.65
N ASP A 92 -11.55 0.66 -1.21
CA ASP A 92 -10.58 -0.09 -2.02
C ASP A 92 -10.27 0.68 -3.31
N LEU A 93 -9.00 0.98 -3.52
CA LEU A 93 -8.49 1.65 -4.72
C LEU A 93 -7.93 0.66 -5.74
N GLY A 94 -7.90 -0.63 -5.42
CA GLY A 94 -7.28 -1.67 -6.24
C GLY A 94 -5.75 -1.65 -6.24
N VAL A 95 -5.13 -0.98 -5.27
CA VAL A 95 -3.67 -0.88 -5.16
C VAL A 95 -3.15 -1.95 -4.22
N GLN A 96 -2.34 -2.87 -4.73
CA GLN A 96 -1.79 -4.00 -3.99
C GLN A 96 -0.31 -4.21 -4.27
N PHE A 97 0.41 -4.66 -3.25
CA PHE A 97 1.76 -5.19 -3.34
C PHE A 97 1.76 -6.64 -2.89
N ALA A 98 2.50 -7.49 -3.58
CA ALA A 98 2.76 -8.87 -3.17
C ALA A 98 4.27 -9.04 -2.94
N GLY A 99 4.64 -9.45 -1.73
CA GLY A 99 6.04 -9.49 -1.29
C GLY A 99 6.42 -8.29 -0.41
N ILE A 100 7.67 -8.29 0.06
CA ILE A 100 8.23 -7.16 0.82
C ILE A 100 8.61 -6.03 -0.15
N PRO A 101 8.10 -4.79 0.05
CA PRO A 101 8.44 -3.67 -0.82
C PRO A 101 9.82 -3.12 -0.45
N ALA A 102 10.85 -3.58 -1.15
CA ALA A 102 12.24 -3.16 -0.95
C ALA A 102 12.75 -2.36 -2.15
N GLY A 103 13.81 -1.58 -1.95
CA GLY A 103 14.44 -0.80 -3.02
C GLY A 103 13.47 0.20 -3.66
N TYR A 104 13.29 0.11 -4.97
CA TYR A 104 12.40 1.00 -5.72
C TYR A 104 10.91 0.83 -5.36
N GLU A 105 10.50 -0.37 -4.96
CA GLU A 105 9.12 -0.62 -4.52
C GLU A 105 8.76 0.11 -3.24
N PHE A 106 9.73 0.34 -2.36
CA PHE A 106 9.53 1.17 -1.17
C PHE A 106 9.10 2.60 -1.54
N SER A 107 9.77 3.20 -2.53
CA SER A 107 9.41 4.54 -3.01
C SER A 107 8.03 4.55 -3.67
N THR A 108 7.67 3.48 -4.38
CA THR A 108 6.35 3.30 -4.97
C THR A 108 5.28 3.19 -3.90
N LEU A 109 5.50 2.39 -2.86
CA LEU A 109 4.60 2.27 -1.72
C LEU A 109 4.30 3.63 -1.07
N ILE A 110 5.34 4.44 -0.82
CA ILE A 110 5.17 5.77 -0.23
C ILE A 110 4.38 6.71 -1.16
N THR A 111 4.68 6.66 -2.46
CA THR A 111 3.96 7.43 -3.47
C THR A 111 2.48 7.04 -3.54
N ASP A 112 2.17 5.75 -3.49
CA ASP A 112 0.79 5.26 -3.51
C ASP A 112 0.01 5.64 -2.25
N ILE A 113 0.66 5.66 -1.08
CA ILE A 113 0.07 6.20 0.15
C ILE A 113 -0.33 7.67 -0.05
N ILE A 114 0.54 8.49 -0.65
CA ILE A 114 0.28 9.90 -0.92
C ILE A 114 -0.86 10.05 -1.94
N TYR A 115 -0.87 9.27 -3.01
CA TYR A 115 -1.94 9.31 -4.01
C TYR A 115 -3.28 8.87 -3.45
N ALA A 116 -3.29 7.83 -2.62
CA ALA A 116 -4.50 7.39 -1.90
C ALA A 116 -5.05 8.49 -0.98
N SER A 117 -4.17 9.17 -0.27
CA SER A 117 -4.55 10.30 0.60
C SER A 117 -5.13 11.47 -0.18
N LYS A 118 -4.51 11.84 -1.30
CA LYS A 118 -4.94 12.94 -2.17
C LYS A 118 -6.10 12.56 -3.08
N GLN A 119 -6.43 11.27 -3.17
CA GLN A 119 -7.39 10.73 -4.15
C GLN A 119 -7.04 11.17 -5.59
N ALA A 120 -5.77 11.15 -5.90
CA ALA A 120 -5.21 11.57 -7.18
C ALA A 120 -4.40 10.43 -7.80
N THR A 121 -4.38 10.35 -9.13
CA THR A 121 -3.67 9.28 -9.86
C THR A 121 -2.27 9.67 -10.29
N GLY A 122 -1.91 10.96 -10.21
CA GLY A 122 -0.69 11.50 -10.81
C GLY A 122 -0.70 11.54 -12.35
N LEU A 123 -1.74 11.03 -13.00
CA LEU A 123 -1.86 11.01 -14.45
C LEU A 123 -2.24 12.39 -15.01
N GLY A 124 -1.71 12.71 -16.17
CA GLY A 124 -2.08 13.94 -16.91
C GLY A 124 -3.54 13.96 -17.34
N ALA A 125 -4.07 15.16 -17.61
CA ALA A 125 -5.49 15.34 -17.95
C ALA A 125 -5.89 14.57 -19.23
N ALA A 126 -5.05 14.56 -20.27
CA ALA A 126 -5.32 13.84 -21.50
C ALA A 126 -5.41 12.31 -21.26
N THR A 127 -4.53 11.75 -20.46
CA THR A 127 -4.56 10.32 -20.11
C THR A 127 -5.81 9.98 -19.32
N ARG A 128 -6.20 10.80 -18.35
CA ARG A 128 -7.43 10.59 -17.57
C ARG A 128 -8.66 10.65 -18.43
N GLU A 129 -8.72 11.58 -19.38
CA GLU A 129 -9.83 11.69 -20.30
C GLU A 129 -9.92 10.47 -21.23
N PHE A 130 -8.80 10.02 -21.77
CA PHE A 130 -8.74 8.77 -22.54
C PHE A 130 -9.25 7.57 -21.72
N LEU A 131 -8.82 7.42 -20.48
CA LEU A 131 -9.26 6.31 -19.63
C LEU A 131 -10.77 6.31 -19.36
N ARG A 132 -11.41 7.48 -19.33
CA ARG A 132 -12.87 7.59 -19.20
C ARG A 132 -13.64 7.07 -20.41
N THR A 133 -13.00 7.01 -21.58
CA THR A 133 -13.61 6.49 -22.80
C THR A 133 -13.59 4.97 -22.89
N LEU A 134 -12.83 4.30 -22.01
CA LEU A 134 -12.75 2.84 -22.01
C LEU A 134 -14.06 2.23 -21.53
N THR A 135 -14.62 1.36 -22.36
CA THR A 135 -15.90 0.67 -22.09
C THR A 135 -15.71 -0.80 -21.72
N GLN A 136 -14.47 -1.31 -21.84
CA GLN A 136 -14.14 -2.70 -21.51
C GLN A 136 -12.92 -2.75 -20.61
N PRO A 137 -12.80 -3.80 -19.76
CA PRO A 137 -11.60 -4.01 -18.95
C PRO A 137 -10.35 -4.11 -19.81
N LEU A 138 -9.27 -3.46 -19.35
CA LEU A 138 -7.96 -3.53 -19.96
C LEU A 138 -6.97 -4.12 -18.96
N HIS A 139 -6.23 -5.16 -19.38
CA HIS A 139 -5.17 -5.76 -18.58
C HIS A 139 -3.82 -5.38 -19.16
N LEU A 140 -2.98 -4.69 -18.38
CA LEU A 140 -1.60 -4.36 -18.71
C LEU A 140 -0.65 -5.09 -17.80
N GLN A 141 0.37 -5.72 -18.35
CA GLN A 141 1.46 -6.33 -17.59
C GLN A 141 2.78 -5.68 -17.99
N VAL A 142 3.55 -5.26 -16.99
CA VAL A 142 4.88 -4.69 -17.19
C VAL A 142 5.87 -5.55 -16.41
N PHE A 143 6.83 -6.12 -17.13
CA PHE A 143 7.88 -6.95 -16.53
C PHE A 143 9.14 -6.11 -16.40
N VAL A 144 9.68 -6.06 -15.19
CA VAL A 144 10.89 -5.31 -14.86
C VAL A 144 11.88 -6.21 -14.12
N THR A 145 13.16 -5.88 -14.22
CA THR A 145 14.19 -6.50 -13.37
C THR A 145 14.30 -5.72 -12.07
N PRO A 146 14.56 -6.38 -10.93
CA PRO A 146 14.65 -5.72 -9.63
C PRO A 146 15.97 -4.96 -9.40
N THR A 147 16.77 -4.76 -10.43
CA THR A 147 18.08 -4.06 -10.37
C THR A 147 18.00 -2.70 -11.01
#